data_90fadd72deb088f73879e61201e4a9d0
#
_entry.id   90fadd72deb088f73879e61201e4a9d0
#
_cell.length_a   1.000
_cell.length_b   1.000
_cell.length_c   1.000
_cell.angle_alpha   90.00
_cell.angle_beta   90.00
_cell.angle_gamma   90.00
#
_symmetry.space_group_name_H-M   'P 1'
#
loop_
_entity.id
_entity.type
_entity.pdbx_description
1 polymer ?
#
loop_
_entity_poly.entity_id
_entity_poly.type
_entity_poly.pdbx_seq_one_letter_code
_entity_poly.pdbx_strand_id
1 'polypeptide(L)'
;IRIMKNRLFLSVLLVAFVAFGQNPIEINYVKNQDNSVSFYYKKIVPGSYLVQVYFEELTNTRAANSETKVIRNSSGQLLTLKPERAENQIGFRFSYRYFKGDFNSKVRSNFPYILPFKKGKKVIPKELYSIENIHFNSELPKNWKAYSFDFTKEQMVKAIRKGVVVEIVNHYTADTLRKIDYYSKNNSITIEHKDGTVASYQGFDKNKIKVKLGEIVYPQSELGGLAKYDSRSLYRLYLTVFYYETVQGKSLQKIK
;
A
#
# COMPACT_ATOMS: atom_id res chain seq x y z
N ILE A 1 20.66 -13.07 70.41
CA ILE A 1 20.53 -12.03 69.37
C ILE A 1 20.15 -12.75 68.06
N ARG A 2 18.88 -12.60 67.66
CA ARG A 2 18.29 -13.29 66.50
C ARG A 2 18.18 -12.24 65.37
N ILE A 3 19.01 -12.40 64.32
CA ILE A 3 19.02 -11.54 63.17
C ILE A 3 17.91 -12.00 62.20
N MET A 4 16.85 -11.19 62.05
CA MET A 4 15.82 -11.38 61.06
C MET A 4 16.34 -10.88 59.69
N LYS A 5 16.50 -11.83 58.72
CA LYS A 5 16.77 -11.47 57.32
C LYS A 5 15.47 -11.08 56.63
N ASN A 6 15.29 -9.80 56.38
CA ASN A 6 14.24 -9.29 55.49
C ASN A 6 14.52 -9.73 54.06
N ARG A 7 13.70 -10.62 53.53
CA ARG A 7 13.67 -10.93 52.11
C ARG A 7 12.71 -9.94 51.44
N LEU A 8 13.28 -9.02 50.67
CA LEU A 8 12.52 -8.12 49.81
C LEU A 8 12.03 -8.93 48.60
N PHE A 9 10.73 -9.24 48.53
CA PHE A 9 10.10 -9.81 47.36
C PHE A 9 9.88 -8.69 46.34
N LEU A 10 10.73 -8.64 45.31
CA LEU A 10 10.55 -7.76 44.14
C LEU A 10 9.55 -8.45 43.20
N SER A 11 8.26 -8.09 43.32
CA SER A 11 7.23 -8.53 42.34
C SER A 11 7.41 -7.76 41.06
N VAL A 12 7.99 -8.41 40.06
CA VAL A 12 8.03 -7.91 38.67
C VAL A 12 6.63 -8.04 38.10
N LEU A 13 5.93 -6.89 37.98
CA LEU A 13 4.64 -6.80 37.30
C LEU A 13 4.88 -6.93 35.78
N LEU A 14 4.67 -8.12 35.24
CA LEU A 14 4.74 -8.38 33.79
C LEU A 14 3.49 -7.79 33.14
N VAL A 15 3.60 -6.54 32.67
CA VAL A 15 2.53 -5.92 31.85
C VAL A 15 2.62 -6.53 30.45
N ALA A 16 1.77 -7.51 30.18
CA ALA A 16 1.58 -8.02 28.83
C ALA A 16 0.89 -6.92 27.98
N PHE A 17 1.65 -6.23 27.15
CA PHE A 17 1.08 -5.40 26.09
C PHE A 17 0.42 -6.31 25.07
N VAL A 18 -0.90 -6.47 25.17
CA VAL A 18 -1.70 -7.02 24.08
C VAL A 18 -1.71 -5.95 22.99
N ALA A 19 -0.88 -6.11 21.98
CA ALA A 19 -0.93 -5.29 20.78
C ALA A 19 -2.22 -5.65 20.04
N PHE A 20 -3.31 -4.98 20.34
CA PHE A 20 -4.47 -4.94 19.46
C PHE A 20 -4.01 -4.29 18.16
N GLY A 21 -4.03 -5.03 17.06
CA GLY A 21 -3.75 -4.49 15.73
C GLY A 21 -4.69 -3.30 15.50
N GLN A 22 -4.17 -2.07 15.56
CA GLN A 22 -4.96 -0.87 15.27
C GLN A 22 -5.45 -0.95 13.82
N ASN A 23 -6.75 -0.70 13.62
CA ASN A 23 -7.28 -0.56 12.28
C ASN A 23 -6.52 0.57 11.56
N PRO A 24 -5.96 0.31 10.38
CA PRO A 24 -5.17 1.31 9.65
C PRO A 24 -6.01 2.54 9.23
N ILE A 25 -7.33 2.41 9.19
CA ILE A 25 -8.28 3.48 8.91
C ILE A 25 -9.43 3.37 9.90
N GLU A 26 -9.66 4.44 10.65
CA GLU A 26 -10.77 4.60 11.59
C GLU A 26 -11.77 5.59 11.05
N ILE A 27 -13.07 5.31 11.21
CA ILE A 27 -14.16 6.23 10.85
C ILE A 27 -14.99 6.51 12.10
N ASN A 28 -15.13 7.80 12.40
CA ASN A 28 -15.93 8.31 13.49
C ASN A 28 -16.96 9.30 12.95
N TYR A 29 -18.01 9.59 13.72
CA TYR A 29 -19.01 10.58 13.36
C TYR A 29 -19.30 11.57 14.48
N VAL A 30 -19.79 12.74 14.09
CA VAL A 30 -20.26 13.80 15.00
C VAL A 30 -21.70 14.15 14.60
N LYS A 31 -22.60 14.19 15.57
CA LYS A 31 -23.92 14.78 15.43
C LYS A 31 -23.84 16.28 15.61
N ASN A 32 -24.25 17.03 14.62
CA ASN A 32 -24.20 18.49 14.63
C ASN A 32 -25.49 19.08 15.25
N GLN A 33 -25.46 20.38 15.60
CA GLN A 33 -26.59 21.07 16.22
C GLN A 33 -27.83 21.17 15.31
N ASP A 34 -27.63 21.12 14.00
CA ASP A 34 -28.69 21.10 12.96
C ASP A 34 -29.22 19.69 12.66
N ASN A 35 -28.99 18.73 13.56
CA ASN A 35 -29.29 17.31 13.39
C ASN A 35 -28.63 16.61 12.18
N SER A 36 -27.72 17.27 11.48
CA SER A 36 -26.88 16.60 10.49
C SER A 36 -25.81 15.72 11.16
N VAL A 37 -25.27 14.73 10.44
CA VAL A 37 -24.22 13.83 10.94
C VAL A 37 -23.03 13.86 10.01
N SER A 38 -21.89 14.33 10.53
CA SER A 38 -20.63 14.42 9.77
C SER A 38 -19.72 13.24 10.09
N PHE A 39 -19.27 12.53 9.07
CA PHE A 39 -18.35 11.39 9.18
C PHE A 39 -16.93 11.85 8.86
N TYR A 40 -15.99 11.46 9.70
CA TYR A 40 -14.57 11.76 9.59
C TYR A 40 -13.74 10.49 9.58
N TYR A 41 -12.60 10.54 8.91
CA TYR A 41 -11.63 9.45 8.95
C TYR A 41 -10.31 9.90 9.55
N LYS A 42 -9.59 8.93 10.14
CA LYS A 42 -8.19 9.02 10.54
C LYS A 42 -7.45 7.82 9.98
N LYS A 43 -6.31 8.05 9.34
CA LYS A 43 -5.51 7.04 8.65
C LYS A 43 -4.07 7.09 9.16
N ILE A 44 -3.52 5.96 9.63
CA ILE A 44 -2.14 5.84 10.14
C ILE A 44 -1.17 5.25 9.11
N VAL A 45 -1.69 4.78 7.97
CA VAL A 45 -0.91 4.17 6.87
C VAL A 45 -0.73 5.17 5.73
N PRO A 46 0.43 5.17 5.04
CA PRO A 46 0.66 6.06 3.90
C PRO A 46 -0.10 5.62 2.65
N GLY A 47 -0.16 6.51 1.65
CA GLY A 47 -0.80 6.27 0.36
C GLY A 47 -2.28 6.56 0.36
N SER A 48 -2.91 6.34 -0.80
CA SER A 48 -4.33 6.54 -1.04
C SER A 48 -5.14 5.29 -0.75
N TYR A 49 -6.38 5.47 -0.34
CA TYR A 49 -7.32 4.37 -0.10
C TYR A 49 -8.70 4.72 -0.61
N LEU A 50 -9.37 3.75 -1.26
CA LEU A 50 -10.80 3.80 -1.53
C LEU A 50 -11.52 3.34 -0.27
N VAL A 51 -12.36 4.19 0.30
CA VAL A 51 -13.21 3.88 1.45
C VAL A 51 -14.64 3.78 0.95
N GLN A 52 -15.32 2.70 1.33
CA GLN A 52 -16.76 2.49 1.08
C GLN A 52 -17.47 2.40 2.42
N VAL A 53 -18.41 3.30 2.65
CA VAL A 53 -19.27 3.32 3.84
C VAL A 53 -20.63 2.79 3.44
N TYR A 54 -21.19 1.92 4.25
CA TYR A 54 -22.52 1.34 4.07
C TYR A 54 -23.40 1.72 5.25
N PHE A 55 -24.63 2.09 4.96
CA PHE A 55 -25.63 2.46 5.94
C PHE A 55 -26.76 1.44 5.97
N GLU A 56 -27.12 1.05 7.17
CA GLU A 56 -28.28 0.21 7.47
C GLU A 56 -29.24 1.01 8.36
N GLU A 57 -30.54 0.70 8.29
CA GLU A 57 -31.59 1.35 9.10
C GLU A 57 -31.59 2.88 8.96
N LEU A 58 -31.33 3.38 7.76
CA LEU A 58 -31.23 4.79 7.48
C LEU A 58 -32.61 5.46 7.51
N THR A 59 -32.82 6.41 8.44
CA THR A 59 -34.08 7.16 8.59
C THR A 59 -33.85 8.66 8.63
N ASN A 60 -34.84 9.44 8.24
CA ASN A 60 -34.84 10.91 8.21
C ASN A 60 -33.70 11.51 7.37
N THR A 61 -33.32 10.87 6.27
CA THR A 61 -32.38 11.42 5.30
C THR A 61 -32.60 10.79 3.92
N ARG A 62 -32.28 11.52 2.86
CA ARG A 62 -32.29 11.04 1.46
C ARG A 62 -30.93 10.52 0.98
N ALA A 63 -29.99 10.34 1.90
CA ALA A 63 -28.69 9.81 1.53
C ALA A 63 -28.83 8.39 0.97
N ALA A 64 -27.91 8.00 0.09
CA ALA A 64 -27.84 6.64 -0.41
C ALA A 64 -27.35 5.68 0.69
N ASN A 65 -27.75 4.40 0.59
CA ASN A 65 -27.32 3.36 1.54
C ASN A 65 -25.80 3.05 1.47
N SER A 66 -25.09 3.65 0.54
CA SER A 66 -23.63 3.54 0.47
C SER A 66 -23.01 4.79 -0.15
N GLU A 67 -21.81 5.11 0.33
CA GLU A 67 -20.98 6.21 -0.18
C GLU A 67 -19.54 5.71 -0.37
N THR A 68 -18.90 6.19 -1.43
CA THR A 68 -17.53 5.78 -1.77
C THR A 68 -16.64 6.99 -1.98
N LYS A 69 -15.48 7.04 -1.32
CA LYS A 69 -14.54 8.15 -1.41
C LYS A 69 -13.09 7.69 -1.42
N VAL A 70 -12.26 8.29 -2.28
CA VAL A 70 -10.81 8.14 -2.21
C VAL A 70 -10.24 9.12 -1.18
N ILE A 71 -9.56 8.60 -0.18
CA ILE A 71 -8.87 9.36 0.86
C ILE A 71 -7.36 9.34 0.61
N ARG A 72 -6.71 10.51 0.65
CA ARG A 72 -5.26 10.69 0.40
C ARG A 72 -4.52 11.19 1.64
N ASN A 73 -5.15 12.11 2.37
CA ASN A 73 -4.58 12.70 3.59
C ASN A 73 -4.68 11.75 4.79
N SER A 74 -3.97 12.05 5.86
CA SER A 74 -4.01 11.30 7.13
C SER A 74 -5.34 11.41 7.87
N SER A 75 -6.10 12.48 7.64
CA SER A 75 -7.43 12.69 8.21
C SER A 75 -8.26 13.63 7.34
N GLY A 76 -9.57 13.62 7.54
CA GLY A 76 -10.50 14.49 6.85
C GLY A 76 -11.94 14.07 7.00
N GLN A 77 -12.84 14.85 6.42
CA GLN A 77 -14.25 14.55 6.37
C GLN A 77 -14.56 13.62 5.19
N LEU A 78 -15.33 12.57 5.44
CA LEU A 78 -15.80 11.64 4.41
C LEU A 78 -17.07 12.18 3.75
N LEU A 79 -18.12 12.36 4.53
CA LEU A 79 -19.45 12.77 4.07
C LEU A 79 -20.22 13.45 5.21
N THR A 80 -21.36 14.05 4.87
CA THR A 80 -22.36 14.54 5.84
C THR A 80 -23.74 14.05 5.42
N LEU A 81 -24.42 13.37 6.33
CA LEU A 81 -25.84 13.09 6.20
C LEU A 81 -26.64 14.34 6.63
N LYS A 82 -27.59 14.78 5.81
CA LYS A 82 -28.48 15.89 6.13
C LYS A 82 -29.87 15.34 6.51
N PRO A 83 -30.52 15.88 7.56
CA PRO A 83 -31.86 15.46 7.90
C PRO A 83 -32.87 15.92 6.84
N GLU A 84 -33.89 15.11 6.58
CA GLU A 84 -35.01 15.48 5.71
C GLU A 84 -35.99 16.41 6.46
N ARG A 85 -36.19 16.15 7.75
CA ARG A 85 -36.93 17.02 8.68
C ARG A 85 -35.93 17.50 9.72
N ALA A 86 -35.67 18.82 9.73
CA ALA A 86 -34.62 19.43 10.53
C ALA A 86 -34.79 19.23 12.05
N GLU A 87 -36.04 19.10 12.50
CA GLU A 87 -36.38 18.87 13.91
C GLU A 87 -36.10 17.45 14.40
N ASN A 88 -35.92 16.48 13.48
CA ASN A 88 -35.72 15.09 13.83
C ASN A 88 -34.27 14.65 13.64
N GLN A 89 -33.81 13.73 14.50
CA GLN A 89 -32.49 13.11 14.36
C GLN A 89 -32.48 12.09 13.20
N ILE A 90 -31.31 11.91 12.60
CA ILE A 90 -31.05 10.84 11.62
C ILE A 90 -30.77 9.56 12.39
N GLY A 91 -31.52 8.48 12.10
CA GLY A 91 -31.22 7.13 12.57
C GLY A 91 -30.37 6.39 11.52
N PHE A 92 -29.36 5.67 11.97
CA PHE A 92 -28.51 4.83 11.11
C PHE A 92 -27.71 3.82 11.93
N ARG A 93 -27.35 2.72 11.27
CA ARG A 93 -26.17 1.90 11.58
C ARG A 93 -25.21 2.01 10.40
N PHE A 94 -23.89 1.91 10.63
CA PHE A 94 -22.95 1.94 9.54
C PHE A 94 -21.85 0.90 9.70
N SER A 95 -21.34 0.44 8.56
CA SER A 95 -20.14 -0.35 8.43
C SER A 95 -19.26 0.25 7.33
N TYR A 96 -18.00 -0.13 7.26
CA TYR A 96 -17.11 0.33 6.19
C TYR A 96 -16.08 -0.72 5.82
N ARG A 97 -15.59 -0.61 4.59
CA ARG A 97 -14.42 -1.33 4.09
C ARG A 97 -13.52 -0.39 3.32
N TYR A 98 -12.27 -0.76 3.16
CA TYR A 98 -11.31 0.05 2.42
C TYR A 98 -10.40 -0.83 1.57
N PHE A 99 -9.91 -0.25 0.46
CA PHE A 99 -8.99 -0.87 -0.48
C PHE A 99 -7.83 0.09 -0.72
N LYS A 100 -6.62 -0.44 -0.76
CA LYS A 100 -5.41 0.36 -1.04
C LYS A 100 -5.41 0.82 -2.50
N GLY A 101 -5.10 2.08 -2.72
CA GLY A 101 -4.91 2.69 -4.02
C GLY A 101 -5.78 3.90 -4.30
N ASP A 102 -5.37 4.68 -5.31
CA ASP A 102 -6.14 5.81 -5.82
C ASP A 102 -6.98 5.38 -7.02
N PHE A 103 -8.25 5.06 -6.78
CA PHE A 103 -9.20 4.65 -7.82
C PHE A 103 -9.74 5.82 -8.67
N ASN A 104 -9.42 7.06 -8.30
CA ASN A 104 -9.69 8.27 -9.07
C ASN A 104 -8.41 8.83 -9.72
N SER A 105 -7.47 7.96 -10.04
CA SER A 105 -6.18 8.34 -10.61
C SER A 105 -6.33 9.09 -11.94
N LYS A 106 -5.53 10.16 -12.09
CA LYS A 106 -5.47 10.95 -13.34
C LYS A 106 -4.16 10.62 -14.07
N VAL A 107 -4.12 9.43 -14.64
CA VAL A 107 -2.90 8.87 -15.25
C VAL A 107 -2.50 9.67 -16.50
N ARG A 108 -1.23 10.10 -16.54
CA ARG A 108 -0.62 10.67 -17.73
C ARG A 108 0.05 9.55 -18.53
N SER A 109 -0.56 9.14 -19.63
CA SER A 109 -0.09 8.01 -20.46
C SER A 109 1.33 8.20 -21.01
N ASN A 110 1.72 9.42 -21.33
CA ASN A 110 3.01 9.81 -21.93
C ASN A 110 4.04 10.33 -20.91
N PHE A 111 3.85 10.12 -19.60
CA PHE A 111 4.82 10.58 -18.60
C PHE A 111 6.13 9.78 -18.75
N PRO A 112 7.30 10.43 -18.96
CA PRO A 112 8.57 9.75 -19.09
C PRO A 112 9.08 9.32 -17.71
N TYR A 113 9.38 8.03 -17.55
CA TYR A 113 10.07 7.51 -16.37
C TYR A 113 11.57 7.44 -16.62
N ILE A 114 12.36 7.70 -15.59
CA ILE A 114 13.80 7.50 -15.67
C ILE A 114 14.15 6.04 -15.33
N LEU A 115 15.34 5.60 -15.74
CA LEU A 115 15.79 4.24 -15.41
C LEU A 115 16.02 4.07 -13.90
N PRO A 116 15.73 2.89 -13.33
CA PRO A 116 15.86 2.63 -11.89
C PRO A 116 17.31 2.37 -11.43
N PHE A 117 18.30 2.78 -12.20
CA PHE A 117 19.73 2.61 -11.91
C PHE A 117 20.55 3.76 -12.48
N LYS A 118 21.83 3.82 -12.12
CA LYS A 118 22.74 4.90 -12.55
C LYS A 118 22.90 4.92 -14.08
N LYS A 119 22.86 6.13 -14.67
CA LYS A 119 23.09 6.36 -16.10
C LYS A 119 24.46 5.77 -16.54
N GLY A 120 24.53 5.29 -17.78
CA GLY A 120 25.74 4.74 -18.40
C GLY A 120 25.88 3.22 -18.32
N LYS A 121 24.97 2.51 -17.67
CA LYS A 121 24.91 1.05 -17.74
C LYS A 121 24.08 0.60 -18.95
N LYS A 122 24.68 -0.24 -19.78
CA LYS A 122 23.95 -0.91 -20.88
C LYS A 122 23.23 -2.12 -20.28
N VAL A 123 21.93 -1.94 -19.98
CA VAL A 123 21.04 -3.00 -19.49
C VAL A 123 19.85 -3.08 -20.43
N ILE A 124 19.58 -4.26 -20.92
CA ILE A 124 18.45 -4.52 -21.81
C ILE A 124 17.28 -4.98 -20.93
N PRO A 125 16.17 -4.22 -20.89
CA PRO A 125 14.98 -4.67 -20.18
C PRO A 125 14.38 -5.88 -20.91
N LYS A 126 13.96 -6.87 -20.14
CA LYS A 126 13.17 -7.99 -20.66
C LYS A 126 11.73 -7.76 -20.24
N GLU A 127 10.83 -7.72 -21.20
CA GLU A 127 9.40 -7.71 -20.94
C GLU A 127 8.97 -9.11 -20.46
N LEU A 128 8.26 -9.15 -19.34
CA LEU A 128 7.76 -10.40 -18.77
C LEU A 128 6.27 -10.49 -19.06
N TYR A 129 5.86 -11.61 -19.66
CA TYR A 129 4.47 -11.99 -19.75
C TYR A 129 4.07 -12.72 -18.48
N SER A 130 2.85 -12.50 -17.98
CA SER A 130 2.41 -13.12 -16.75
C SER A 130 2.34 -14.64 -16.87
N ILE A 131 3.11 -15.32 -16.04
CA ILE A 131 3.01 -16.78 -15.88
C ILE A 131 1.66 -17.18 -15.26
N GLU A 132 1.04 -16.29 -14.47
CA GLU A 132 -0.25 -16.55 -13.85
C GLU A 132 -1.38 -16.78 -14.87
N ASN A 133 -1.37 -16.06 -15.98
CA ASN A 133 -2.33 -16.31 -17.07
C ASN A 133 -2.16 -17.69 -17.73
N ILE A 134 -0.94 -18.23 -17.75
CA ILE A 134 -0.65 -19.51 -18.38
C ILE A 134 -1.01 -20.68 -17.45
N HIS A 135 -0.83 -20.51 -16.14
CA HIS A 135 -0.93 -21.59 -15.17
C HIS A 135 -2.14 -21.54 -14.23
N PHE A 136 -2.71 -20.35 -13.98
CA PHE A 136 -3.74 -20.19 -12.94
C PHE A 136 -5.08 -19.63 -13.44
N ASN A 137 -5.23 -19.47 -14.75
CA ASN A 137 -6.48 -18.99 -15.37
C ASN A 137 -7.02 -17.68 -14.76
N SER A 138 -6.14 -16.86 -14.18
CA SER A 138 -6.52 -15.57 -13.61
C SER A 138 -6.68 -14.54 -14.73
N GLU A 139 -7.78 -13.79 -14.72
CA GLU A 139 -8.01 -12.67 -15.63
C GLU A 139 -7.08 -11.50 -15.28
N LEU A 140 -5.83 -11.56 -15.72
CA LEU A 140 -4.97 -10.39 -15.67
C LEU A 140 -5.41 -9.36 -16.72
N PRO A 141 -5.21 -8.06 -16.45
CA PRO A 141 -5.50 -7.03 -17.43
C PRO A 141 -4.75 -7.33 -18.73
N LYS A 142 -5.44 -7.22 -19.88
CA LYS A 142 -4.87 -7.49 -21.22
C LYS A 142 -3.58 -6.71 -21.52
N ASN A 143 -3.29 -5.66 -20.76
CA ASN A 143 -2.13 -4.77 -20.90
C ASN A 143 -1.10 -4.95 -19.78
N TRP A 144 -1.10 -6.07 -19.06
CA TRP A 144 -0.14 -6.29 -18.00
C TRP A 144 1.29 -6.36 -18.58
N LYS A 145 2.16 -5.47 -18.08
CA LYS A 145 3.57 -5.41 -18.43
C LYS A 145 4.42 -5.32 -17.17
N ALA A 146 5.38 -6.19 -17.04
CA ALA A 146 6.46 -6.07 -16.10
C ALA A 146 7.78 -6.14 -16.84
N TYR A 147 8.77 -5.45 -16.33
CA TYR A 147 10.12 -5.47 -16.86
C TYR A 147 11.06 -6.10 -15.86
N SER A 148 11.96 -6.96 -16.34
CA SER A 148 13.10 -7.42 -15.57
C SER A 148 14.39 -6.81 -16.09
N PHE A 149 15.28 -6.48 -15.16
CA PHE A 149 16.62 -5.97 -15.44
C PHE A 149 17.63 -6.87 -14.75
N ASP A 150 18.52 -7.49 -15.53
CA ASP A 150 19.53 -8.41 -15.04
C ASP A 150 20.89 -7.72 -14.94
N PHE A 151 21.60 -7.96 -13.83
CA PHE A 151 22.91 -7.40 -13.55
C PHE A 151 23.87 -8.50 -13.11
N THR A 152 25.10 -8.44 -13.58
CA THR A 152 26.20 -9.37 -13.19
C THR A 152 26.90 -8.94 -11.91
N LYS A 153 26.65 -7.72 -11.42
CA LYS A 153 27.19 -7.18 -10.16
C LYS A 153 26.05 -6.63 -9.34
N GLU A 154 26.26 -6.55 -8.04
CA GLU A 154 25.31 -5.92 -7.12
C GLU A 154 24.89 -4.54 -7.64
N GLN A 155 23.60 -4.26 -7.58
CA GLN A 155 23.02 -3.04 -8.09
C GLN A 155 22.20 -2.33 -7.03
N MET A 156 22.47 -1.03 -6.86
CA MET A 156 21.62 -0.12 -6.13
C MET A 156 20.45 0.31 -7.02
N VAL A 157 19.23 0.04 -6.57
CA VAL A 157 17.98 0.44 -7.23
C VAL A 157 17.63 1.86 -6.83
N LYS A 158 17.12 2.64 -7.78
CA LYS A 158 16.76 4.04 -7.62
C LYS A 158 15.31 4.28 -8.01
N ALA A 159 14.68 5.27 -7.37
CA ALA A 159 13.31 5.66 -7.70
C ALA A 159 13.24 6.24 -9.12
N ILE A 160 12.27 5.77 -9.91
CA ILE A 160 12.05 6.22 -11.29
C ILE A 160 11.27 7.54 -11.37
N ARG A 161 10.58 7.93 -10.28
CA ARG A 161 9.72 9.10 -10.22
C ARG A 161 9.52 9.52 -8.76
N LYS A 162 9.20 10.81 -8.52
CA LYS A 162 8.78 11.31 -7.20
C LYS A 162 7.50 10.61 -6.74
N GLY A 163 7.50 10.16 -5.47
CA GLY A 163 6.33 9.54 -4.86
C GLY A 163 6.52 9.32 -3.36
N VAL A 164 5.55 8.62 -2.77
CA VAL A 164 5.54 8.22 -1.36
C VAL A 164 5.70 6.70 -1.28
N VAL A 165 6.57 6.22 -0.42
CA VAL A 165 6.72 4.79 -0.14
C VAL A 165 5.47 4.31 0.63
N VAL A 166 4.64 3.49 -0.01
CA VAL A 166 3.34 3.05 0.54
C VAL A 166 3.34 1.61 1.02
N GLU A 167 4.40 0.86 0.70
CA GLU A 167 4.58 -0.51 1.17
C GLU A 167 6.04 -0.93 1.09
N ILE A 168 6.46 -1.70 2.09
CA ILE A 168 7.76 -2.36 2.12
C ILE A 168 7.52 -3.81 2.57
N VAL A 169 7.89 -4.76 1.73
CA VAL A 169 8.02 -6.18 2.12
C VAL A 169 9.50 -6.47 2.31
N ASN A 170 9.91 -6.82 3.52
CA ASN A 170 11.33 -6.93 3.90
C ASN A 170 11.61 -8.09 4.87
N HIS A 171 11.06 -9.27 4.58
CA HIS A 171 11.21 -10.43 5.47
C HIS A 171 11.76 -11.68 4.77
N TYR A 172 11.86 -11.68 3.45
CA TYR A 172 12.36 -12.83 2.71
C TYR A 172 13.90 -12.84 2.65
N THR A 173 14.48 -14.00 2.93
CA THR A 173 15.91 -14.24 2.67
C THR A 173 16.07 -14.70 1.22
N ALA A 174 17.14 -14.24 0.55
CA ALA A 174 17.43 -14.66 -0.81
C ALA A 174 17.67 -16.17 -0.88
N ASP A 175 16.94 -16.83 -1.77
CA ASP A 175 17.15 -18.24 -2.09
C ASP A 175 17.90 -18.36 -3.41
N THR A 176 19.19 -18.68 -3.34
CA THR A 176 20.06 -18.80 -4.51
C THR A 176 19.95 -20.14 -5.23
N LEU A 177 19.18 -21.09 -4.68
CA LEU A 177 18.96 -22.43 -5.27
C LEU A 177 17.72 -22.47 -6.16
N ARG A 178 17.16 -21.31 -6.52
CA ARG A 178 15.96 -21.22 -7.35
C ARG A 178 16.10 -21.96 -8.66
N LYS A 179 15.10 -22.80 -8.95
CA LYS A 179 14.97 -23.53 -10.22
C LYS A 179 13.94 -22.90 -11.16
N ILE A 180 13.13 -21.94 -10.68
CA ILE A 180 12.02 -21.31 -11.44
C ILE A 180 12.31 -19.82 -11.58
N ASP A 181 12.14 -19.28 -12.78
CA ASP A 181 12.41 -17.87 -13.07
C ASP A 181 11.45 -16.89 -12.39
N TYR A 182 10.25 -17.31 -12.05
CA TYR A 182 9.29 -16.54 -11.27
C TYR A 182 9.26 -17.02 -9.83
N TYR A 183 9.38 -16.07 -8.88
CA TYR A 183 9.29 -16.34 -7.46
C TYR A 183 8.45 -15.27 -6.77
N SER A 184 7.32 -15.68 -6.20
CA SER A 184 6.37 -14.77 -5.54
C SER A 184 6.88 -14.18 -4.22
N LYS A 185 7.87 -14.81 -3.58
CA LYS A 185 8.43 -14.40 -2.28
C LYS A 185 9.64 -13.47 -2.48
N ASN A 186 9.39 -12.25 -2.89
CA ASN A 186 10.43 -11.23 -3.08
C ASN A 186 10.24 -10.08 -2.09
N ASN A 187 11.35 -9.54 -1.59
CA ASN A 187 11.30 -8.25 -0.91
C ASN A 187 11.00 -7.17 -1.95
N SER A 188 10.14 -6.24 -1.58
CA SER A 188 9.64 -5.23 -2.49
C SER A 188 9.45 -3.87 -1.83
N ILE A 189 9.48 -2.84 -2.65
CA ILE A 189 9.14 -1.47 -2.30
C ILE A 189 8.09 -1.00 -3.29
N THR A 190 6.98 -0.47 -2.77
CA THR A 190 5.90 0.09 -3.57
C THR A 190 5.81 1.59 -3.33
N ILE A 191 5.80 2.37 -4.42
CA ILE A 191 5.79 3.84 -4.40
C ILE A 191 4.56 4.34 -5.14
N GLU A 192 3.73 5.15 -4.47
CA GLU A 192 2.58 5.83 -5.07
C GLU A 192 3.00 7.23 -5.54
N HIS A 193 2.66 7.58 -6.77
CA HIS A 193 2.93 8.87 -7.39
C HIS A 193 1.72 9.80 -7.28
N LYS A 194 1.94 11.12 -7.45
CA LYS A 194 0.92 12.15 -7.30
C LYS A 194 -0.31 11.96 -8.23
N ASP A 195 -0.15 11.32 -9.37
CA ASP A 195 -1.22 11.05 -10.33
C ASP A 195 -1.97 9.75 -10.08
N GLY A 196 -1.68 9.07 -8.96
CA GLY A 196 -2.29 7.79 -8.58
C GLY A 196 -1.65 6.56 -9.22
N THR A 197 -0.62 6.74 -10.08
CA THR A 197 0.16 5.58 -10.55
C THR A 197 1.05 5.04 -9.44
N VAL A 198 1.29 3.75 -9.48
CA VAL A 198 2.07 3.01 -8.47
C VAL A 198 3.21 2.29 -9.16
N ALA A 199 4.42 2.42 -8.64
CA ALA A 199 5.58 1.66 -9.07
C ALA A 199 5.93 0.60 -8.03
N SER A 200 5.97 -0.67 -8.43
CA SER A 200 6.41 -1.80 -7.62
C SER A 200 7.80 -2.25 -8.07
N TYR A 201 8.74 -2.26 -7.14
CA TYR A 201 10.11 -2.72 -7.32
C TYR A 201 10.30 -3.99 -6.50
N GLN A 202 10.81 -5.06 -7.10
CA GLN A 202 11.02 -6.33 -6.40
C GLN A 202 12.42 -6.90 -6.66
N GLY A 203 12.93 -7.67 -5.71
CA GLY A 203 14.25 -8.30 -5.79
C GLY A 203 15.27 -7.74 -4.81
N PHE A 204 14.85 -6.99 -3.79
CA PHE A 204 15.75 -6.40 -2.79
C PHE A 204 16.32 -7.44 -1.82
N ASP A 205 17.55 -7.18 -1.38
CA ASP A 205 18.11 -7.79 -0.17
C ASP A 205 17.47 -7.15 1.07
N LYS A 206 16.94 -7.98 1.97
CA LYS A 206 16.25 -7.50 3.17
C LYS A 206 17.11 -6.57 4.06
N ASN A 207 18.44 -6.75 4.03
CA ASN A 207 19.37 -5.96 4.82
C ASN A 207 19.83 -4.67 4.13
N LYS A 208 19.39 -4.43 2.88
CA LYS A 208 19.87 -3.33 2.05
C LYS A 208 18.80 -2.35 1.61
N ILE A 209 17.59 -2.43 2.18
CA ILE A 209 16.53 -1.43 1.97
C ILE A 209 16.93 -0.15 2.71
N LYS A 210 16.87 0.99 2.02
CA LYS A 210 17.32 2.30 2.53
C LYS A 210 16.19 3.27 2.83
N VAL A 211 14.96 2.95 2.44
CA VAL A 211 13.79 3.83 2.60
C VAL A 211 12.86 3.31 3.69
N LYS A 212 12.02 4.21 4.20
CA LYS A 212 11.01 3.90 5.23
C LYS A 212 9.60 4.06 4.68
N LEU A 213 8.67 3.38 5.29
CA LEU A 213 7.24 3.53 5.00
C LEU A 213 6.80 4.98 5.24
N GLY A 214 6.10 5.59 4.27
CA GLY A 214 5.68 7.00 4.30
C GLY A 214 6.75 8.00 3.82
N GLU A 215 7.97 7.57 3.51
CA GLU A 215 9.03 8.46 3.03
C GLU A 215 8.71 9.00 1.63
N ILE A 216 9.00 10.28 1.43
CA ILE A 216 8.93 10.91 0.10
C ILE A 216 10.26 10.70 -0.60
N VAL A 217 10.21 10.03 -1.76
CA VAL A 217 11.37 9.81 -2.62
C VAL A 217 11.29 10.67 -3.88
N TYR A 218 12.44 11.02 -4.40
CA TYR A 218 12.59 11.80 -5.63
C TYR A 218 13.23 10.93 -6.73
N PRO A 219 13.16 11.35 -8.01
CA PRO A 219 13.89 10.67 -9.08
C PRO A 219 15.36 10.48 -8.69
N GLN A 220 15.91 9.26 -8.85
CA GLN A 220 17.25 8.84 -8.45
C GLN A 220 17.52 8.71 -6.94
N SER A 221 16.53 8.89 -6.04
CA SER A 221 16.67 8.47 -4.63
C SER A 221 17.01 6.98 -4.56
N GLU A 222 17.96 6.62 -3.70
CA GLU A 222 18.35 5.22 -3.49
C GLU A 222 17.29 4.48 -2.68
N LEU A 223 16.77 3.40 -3.23
CA LEU A 223 15.74 2.58 -2.59
C LEU A 223 16.35 1.41 -1.81
N GLY A 224 17.36 0.76 -2.36
CA GLY A 224 18.02 -0.40 -1.75
C GLY A 224 18.86 -1.18 -2.74
N GLY A 225 19.66 -2.13 -2.21
CA GLY A 225 20.47 -3.05 -2.99
C GLY A 225 19.69 -4.31 -3.37
N LEU A 226 19.95 -4.83 -4.57
CA LEU A 226 19.36 -6.11 -5.01
C LEU A 226 20.00 -7.29 -4.28
N ALA A 227 19.18 -8.33 -4.02
CA ALA A 227 19.66 -9.63 -3.59
C ALA A 227 20.23 -10.43 -4.77
N LYS A 228 21.07 -11.41 -4.48
CA LYS A 228 21.43 -12.43 -5.46
C LYS A 228 20.18 -13.18 -5.89
N TYR A 229 20.00 -13.31 -7.19
CA TYR A 229 18.84 -13.98 -7.76
C TYR A 229 19.06 -15.48 -7.91
N ASP A 230 20.27 -15.89 -8.31
CA ASP A 230 20.61 -17.30 -8.54
C ASP A 230 22.06 -17.63 -8.18
N SER A 231 22.44 -18.91 -8.33
CA SER A 231 23.80 -19.40 -8.07
C SER A 231 24.87 -18.80 -8.98
N ARG A 232 24.51 -18.24 -10.14
CA ARG A 232 25.42 -17.57 -11.09
C ARG A 232 25.79 -16.14 -10.68
N SER A 233 25.40 -15.72 -9.46
CA SER A 233 25.59 -14.34 -8.97
C SER A 233 24.88 -13.29 -9.81
N LEU A 234 23.77 -13.64 -10.43
CA LEU A 234 22.87 -12.71 -11.10
C LEU A 234 22.08 -11.92 -10.06
N TYR A 235 21.88 -10.63 -10.33
CA TYR A 235 20.99 -9.75 -9.56
C TYR A 235 19.87 -9.30 -10.47
N ARG A 236 18.62 -9.43 -10.04
CA ARG A 236 17.46 -9.13 -10.89
C ARG A 236 16.51 -8.17 -10.20
N LEU A 237 16.16 -7.09 -10.91
CA LEU A 237 15.08 -6.18 -10.55
C LEU A 237 13.85 -6.50 -11.39
N TYR A 238 12.71 -6.69 -10.74
CA TYR A 238 11.41 -6.63 -11.38
C TYR A 238 10.78 -5.25 -11.12
N LEU A 239 10.28 -4.63 -12.17
CA LEU A 239 9.63 -3.31 -12.10
C LEU A 239 8.32 -3.34 -12.87
N THR A 240 7.25 -2.93 -12.18
CA THR A 240 5.93 -2.77 -12.76
C THR A 240 5.40 -1.39 -12.40
N VAL A 241 4.78 -0.70 -13.36
CA VAL A 241 4.03 0.54 -13.10
C VAL A 241 2.58 0.31 -13.45
N PHE A 242 1.69 0.57 -12.51
CA PHE A 242 0.26 0.33 -12.65
C PHE A 242 -0.58 1.43 -11.99
N TYR A 243 -1.88 1.38 -12.17
CA TYR A 243 -2.86 2.22 -11.49
C TYR A 243 -4.15 1.44 -11.24
N TYR A 244 -4.97 1.95 -10.33
CA TYR A 244 -6.27 1.35 -10.02
C TYR A 244 -7.37 2.07 -10.79
N GLU A 245 -8.35 1.30 -11.24
CA GLU A 245 -9.55 1.81 -11.92
C GLU A 245 -10.78 1.06 -11.43
N THR A 246 -11.91 1.74 -11.39
CA THR A 246 -13.20 1.11 -11.12
C THR A 246 -13.93 0.91 -12.44
N VAL A 247 -14.22 -0.34 -12.80
CA VAL A 247 -14.98 -0.69 -13.99
C VAL A 247 -16.21 -1.48 -13.56
N GLN A 248 -17.40 -1.01 -13.94
CA GLN A 248 -18.70 -1.66 -13.61
C GLN A 248 -18.84 -2.04 -12.12
N GLY A 249 -18.40 -1.15 -11.21
CA GLY A 249 -18.45 -1.39 -9.77
C GLY A 249 -17.38 -2.34 -9.21
N LYS A 250 -16.51 -2.91 -10.05
CA LYS A 250 -15.36 -3.72 -9.65
C LYS A 250 -14.08 -2.90 -9.66
N SER A 251 -13.28 -3.05 -8.63
CA SER A 251 -11.96 -2.43 -8.54
C SER A 251 -10.95 -3.25 -9.35
N LEU A 252 -10.35 -2.67 -10.37
CA LEU A 252 -9.36 -3.32 -11.22
C LEU A 252 -8.01 -2.60 -11.14
N GLN A 253 -6.95 -3.38 -11.13
CA GLN A 253 -5.59 -2.88 -11.31
C GLN A 253 -5.30 -2.82 -12.82
N LYS A 254 -4.93 -1.66 -13.34
CA LYS A 254 -4.46 -1.50 -14.73
C LYS A 254 -2.99 -1.15 -14.76
N ILE A 255 -2.29 -1.75 -15.71
CA ILE A 255 -0.87 -1.52 -15.93
C ILE A 255 -0.68 -0.41 -16.94
N LYS A 256 0.32 0.41 -16.69
CA LYS A 256 0.71 1.53 -17.51
C LYS A 256 1.91 1.17 -18.39
#